data_5478b712e9b95b46f43d34fc143bd58e
#
_entry.id   5478b712e9b95b46f43d34fc143bd58e
#
_cell.length_a   1.000
_cell.length_b   1.000
_cell.length_c   1.000
_cell.angle_alpha   90.00
_cell.angle_beta   90.00
_cell.angle_gamma   90.00
#
_symmetry.space_group_name_H-M   'P 1'
#
loop_
_entity.id
_entity.type
_entity.pdbx_description
1 polymer ?
#
loop_
_entity_poly.entity_id
_entity_poly.type
_entity_poly.pdbx_seq_one_letter_code
_entity_poly.pdbx_strand_id
1 'polypeptide(L)'
;MGKKVFVIGVGMTKFEKPGSREGWDYPDMALEAGTKALADAGIAYDLVEQACVGYVYGESTCGQRAVYGLGLTGIPVYNVNNNCSTGSTALFMAKQ
;
A
#
# COMPACT_ATOMS: atom_id res chain seq x y z
N MET A 1 -20.02 -16.25 -3.67
CA MET A 1 -19.13 -16.34 -4.82
C MET A 1 -18.61 -14.98 -5.19
N GLY A 2 -17.35 -14.81 -5.14
CA GLY A 2 -16.74 -13.56 -5.51
C GLY A 2 -16.50 -13.45 -7.00
N LYS A 3 -16.27 -12.25 -7.45
CA LYS A 3 -15.79 -11.99 -8.80
C LYS A 3 -14.35 -12.47 -8.93
N LYS A 4 -13.95 -12.80 -10.13
CA LYS A 4 -12.54 -13.07 -10.41
C LYS A 4 -11.75 -11.77 -10.28
N VAL A 5 -10.64 -11.85 -9.56
CA VAL A 5 -9.75 -10.72 -9.34
C VAL A 5 -8.35 -11.16 -9.71
N PHE A 6 -7.61 -10.28 -10.37
CA PHE A 6 -6.27 -10.58 -10.86
C PHE A 6 -5.25 -9.66 -10.24
N VAL A 7 -4.10 -10.22 -9.89
CA VAL A 7 -2.94 -9.42 -9.50
C VAL A 7 -2.21 -9.05 -10.77
N ILE A 8 -2.10 -7.76 -11.06
CA ILE A 8 -1.48 -7.29 -12.30
C ILE A 8 -0.10 -6.69 -12.10
N GLY A 9 0.29 -6.45 -10.85
CA GLY A 9 1.62 -5.93 -10.56
C GLY A 9 1.93 -6.07 -9.09
N VAL A 10 3.21 -6.27 -8.79
CA VAL A 10 3.69 -6.42 -7.42
C VAL A 10 4.96 -5.60 -7.21
N GLY A 11 5.17 -5.19 -5.98
CA GLY A 11 6.38 -4.49 -5.59
C GLY A 11 6.58 -4.58 -4.08
N MET A 12 7.83 -4.59 -3.67
CA MET A 12 8.16 -4.62 -2.25
C MET A 12 9.47 -3.91 -1.99
N THR A 13 9.65 -3.51 -0.75
CA THR A 13 10.93 -3.02 -0.28
C THR A 13 11.75 -4.17 0.30
N LYS A 14 13.03 -3.91 0.50
CA LYS A 14 13.90 -4.84 1.22
C LYS A 14 13.41 -4.97 2.67
N PHE A 15 13.49 -6.15 3.24
CA PHE A 15 13.21 -6.34 4.65
C PHE A 15 14.40 -5.81 5.45
N GLU A 16 14.14 -4.87 6.33
CA GLU A 16 15.16 -4.21 7.14
C GLU A 16 14.68 -4.08 8.58
N LYS A 17 15.64 -4.09 9.51
CA LYS A 17 15.34 -3.83 10.90
C LYS A 17 14.83 -2.38 11.04
N PRO A 18 13.74 -2.15 11.76
CA PRO A 18 13.26 -0.79 11.99
C PRO A 18 14.35 0.11 12.57
N GLY A 19 14.49 1.30 12.01
CA GLY A 19 15.48 2.27 12.46
C GLY A 19 16.89 2.06 11.89
N SER A 20 17.10 1.03 11.06
CA SER A 20 18.43 0.76 10.49
C SER A 20 18.82 1.76 9.41
N ARG A 21 17.86 2.45 8.82
CA ARG A 21 18.10 3.46 7.79
C ARG A 21 17.57 4.81 8.26
N GLU A 22 18.45 5.78 8.42
CA GLU A 22 18.08 7.11 8.89
C GLU A 22 17.12 7.77 7.89
N GLY A 23 16.08 8.41 8.41
CA GLY A 23 15.08 9.12 7.61
C GLY A 23 14.14 8.22 6.81
N TRP A 24 14.27 6.91 6.95
CA TRP A 24 13.45 5.96 6.22
C TRP A 24 12.25 5.53 7.08
N ASP A 25 11.06 5.76 6.58
CA ASP A 25 9.82 5.44 7.28
C ASP A 25 8.80 4.91 6.28
N TYR A 26 7.62 4.58 6.77
CA TYR A 26 6.60 3.93 5.97
C TYR A 26 6.18 4.72 4.70
N PRO A 27 6.17 6.07 4.67
CA PRO A 27 5.89 6.76 3.40
C PRO A 27 6.93 6.46 2.33
N ASP A 28 8.19 6.31 2.73
CA ASP A 28 9.27 5.96 1.81
C ASP A 28 9.11 4.53 1.31
N MET A 29 8.73 3.62 2.20
CA MET A 29 8.48 2.23 1.84
C MET A 29 7.32 2.13 0.85
N ALA A 30 6.24 2.86 1.12
CA ALA A 30 5.07 2.85 0.24
C ALA A 30 5.39 3.42 -1.14
N LEU A 31 6.19 4.48 -1.20
CA LEU A 31 6.60 5.08 -2.46
C LEU A 31 7.44 4.09 -3.28
N GLU A 32 8.40 3.43 -2.65
CA GLU A 32 9.23 2.44 -3.34
C GLU A 32 8.42 1.25 -3.82
N ALA A 33 7.68 0.61 -2.92
CA ALA A 33 6.89 -0.58 -3.24
C ALA A 33 5.79 -0.26 -4.26
N GLY A 34 5.10 0.86 -4.08
CA GLY A 34 4.03 1.28 -4.97
C GLY A 34 4.53 1.62 -6.37
N THR A 35 5.65 2.32 -6.45
CA THR A 35 6.27 2.64 -7.75
C THR A 35 6.68 1.37 -8.50
N LYS A 36 7.25 0.39 -7.79
CA LYS A 36 7.61 -0.89 -8.38
C LYS A 36 6.38 -1.65 -8.88
N ALA A 37 5.32 -1.67 -8.08
CA ALA A 37 4.08 -2.36 -8.44
C ALA A 37 3.42 -1.73 -9.68
N LEU A 38 3.38 -0.40 -9.75
CA LEU A 38 2.81 0.31 -10.89
C LEU A 38 3.64 0.07 -12.16
N ALA A 39 4.97 0.07 -12.03
CA ALA A 39 5.85 -0.23 -13.16
C ALA A 39 5.67 -1.65 -13.65
N ASP A 40 5.52 -2.60 -12.73
CA ASP A 40 5.29 -4.00 -13.05
C ASP A 40 3.94 -4.19 -13.77
N ALA A 41 2.91 -3.48 -13.31
CA ALA A 41 1.59 -3.51 -13.94
C ALA A 41 1.54 -2.74 -15.26
N GLY A 42 2.46 -1.80 -15.47
CA GLY A 42 2.48 -0.96 -16.65
C GLY A 42 1.37 0.09 -16.67
N ILE A 43 0.93 0.55 -15.51
CA ILE A 43 -0.13 1.55 -15.42
C ILE A 43 0.33 2.76 -14.57
N ALA A 44 -0.34 3.88 -14.78
CA ALA A 44 -0.14 5.06 -13.96
C ALA A 44 -1.04 4.99 -12.73
N TYR A 45 -0.63 5.66 -11.64
CA TYR A 45 -1.39 5.64 -10.40
C TYR A 45 -2.79 6.24 -10.55
N ASP A 46 -3.00 7.15 -11.48
CA ASP A 46 -4.31 7.77 -11.69
C ASP A 46 -5.38 6.79 -12.21
N LEU A 47 -4.98 5.60 -12.62
CA LEU A 47 -5.93 4.53 -12.97
C LEU A 47 -6.36 3.70 -11.76
N VAL A 48 -5.71 3.87 -10.61
CA VAL A 48 -6.08 3.18 -9.38
C VAL A 48 -7.31 3.84 -8.79
N GLU A 49 -8.31 3.06 -8.45
CA GLU A 49 -9.60 3.57 -7.98
C GLU A 49 -9.77 3.49 -6.47
N GLN A 50 -8.94 2.71 -5.78
CA GLN A 50 -9.07 2.50 -4.35
C GLN A 50 -7.76 1.95 -3.79
N ALA A 51 -7.44 2.28 -2.56
CA ALA A 51 -6.29 1.75 -1.86
C ALA A 51 -6.69 1.21 -0.49
N CYS A 52 -6.18 0.04 -0.15
CA CYS A 52 -6.32 -0.55 1.18
C CYS A 52 -4.92 -0.68 1.76
N VAL A 53 -4.67 -0.02 2.88
CA VAL A 53 -3.33 0.02 3.48
C VAL A 53 -3.37 -0.58 4.87
N GLY A 54 -2.56 -1.61 5.08
CA GLY A 54 -2.43 -2.25 6.38
C GLY A 54 -1.28 -1.62 7.17
N TYR A 55 -1.51 -1.40 8.45
CA TYR A 55 -0.50 -0.86 9.36
C TYR A 55 -0.69 -1.47 10.74
N VAL A 56 0.32 -1.40 11.57
CA VAL A 56 0.23 -1.86 12.97
C VAL A 56 0.56 -0.71 13.91
N TYR A 57 1.68 -0.06 13.71
CA TYR A 57 2.12 1.07 14.53
C TYR A 57 2.14 2.32 13.66
N GLY A 58 1.18 3.19 13.84
CA GLY A 58 1.10 4.42 13.09
C GLY A 58 -0.05 5.26 13.57
N GLU A 59 -0.03 6.52 13.20
CA GLU A 59 -1.10 7.45 13.52
C GLU A 59 -2.33 7.19 12.65
N SER A 60 -3.45 7.76 13.05
CA SER A 60 -4.66 7.72 12.26
C SER A 60 -4.39 8.31 10.88
N THR A 61 -4.97 7.73 9.85
CA THR A 61 -4.77 8.10 8.44
C THR A 61 -3.34 7.88 7.91
N CYS A 62 -2.56 7.01 8.55
CA CYS A 62 -1.22 6.71 8.03
C CYS A 62 -1.26 6.09 6.62
N GLY A 63 -2.36 5.44 6.25
CA GLY A 63 -2.53 4.92 4.90
C GLY A 63 -2.54 6.02 3.85
N GLN A 64 -3.24 7.13 4.12
CA GLN A 64 -3.22 8.28 3.24
C GLN A 64 -1.80 8.84 3.11
N ARG A 65 -1.12 9.01 4.23
CA ARG A 65 0.25 9.51 4.21
C ARG A 65 1.17 8.57 3.42
N ALA A 66 0.94 7.27 3.54
CA ALA A 66 1.74 6.28 2.82
C ALA A 66 1.58 6.40 1.31
N VAL A 67 0.33 6.52 0.82
CA VAL A 67 0.08 6.48 -0.63
C VAL A 67 0.08 7.86 -1.29
N TYR A 68 0.06 8.95 -0.53
CA TYR A 68 0.08 10.30 -1.11
C TYR A 68 1.35 10.58 -1.90
N GLY A 69 2.45 9.89 -1.59
CA GLY A 69 3.68 10.00 -2.39
C GLY A 69 3.53 9.51 -3.82
N LEU A 70 2.54 8.65 -4.08
CA LEU A 70 2.27 8.16 -5.43
C LEU A 70 1.41 9.13 -6.23
N GLY A 71 0.64 9.96 -5.56
CA GLY A 71 -0.20 10.96 -6.21
C GLY A 71 -1.42 11.30 -5.34
N LEU A 72 -1.96 12.47 -5.55
CA LEU A 72 -3.17 12.95 -4.88
C LEU A 72 -4.32 12.88 -5.88
N THR A 73 -4.94 11.72 -6.00
CA THR A 73 -5.96 11.46 -7.01
C THR A 73 -7.39 11.49 -6.48
N GLY A 74 -7.55 11.63 -5.16
CA GLY A 74 -8.89 11.69 -4.54
C GLY A 74 -9.57 10.34 -4.37
N ILE A 75 -8.85 9.24 -4.55
CA ILE A 75 -9.42 7.90 -4.36
C ILE A 75 -9.65 7.60 -2.88
N PRO A 76 -10.61 6.72 -2.55
CA PRO A 76 -10.77 6.24 -1.18
C PRO A 76 -9.52 5.48 -0.73
N VAL A 77 -9.10 5.77 0.50
CA VAL A 77 -7.98 5.06 1.14
C VAL A 77 -8.49 4.48 2.45
N TYR A 78 -8.45 3.18 2.58
CA TYR A 78 -8.88 2.48 3.77
C TYR A 78 -7.68 2.04 4.59
N ASN A 79 -7.71 2.40 5.86
CA ASN A 79 -6.65 2.02 6.81
C ASN A 79 -7.11 0.80 7.58
N VAL A 80 -6.29 -0.24 7.60
CA VAL A 80 -6.63 -1.51 8.20
C VAL A 80 -5.60 -1.88 9.24
N ASN A 81 -6.03 -2.31 10.41
CA ASN A 81 -5.14 -2.83 11.43
C ASN A 81 -5.71 -4.12 11.98
N ASN A 82 -5.03 -5.22 11.70
CA ASN A 82 -5.37 -6.54 12.21
C ASN A 82 -4.10 -7.24 12.70
N ASN A 83 -3.27 -6.49 13.39
CA ASN A 83 -2.00 -6.96 13.93
C ASN A 83 -1.15 -7.66 12.86
N CYS A 84 -0.65 -8.86 13.15
CA CYS A 84 0.25 -9.56 12.22
C CYS A 84 -0.40 -9.96 10.90
N SER A 85 -1.73 -9.99 10.83
CA SER A 85 -2.45 -10.32 9.60
C SER A 85 -2.95 -9.10 8.83
N THR A 86 -2.45 -7.93 9.15
CA THR A 86 -2.87 -6.65 8.56
C THR A 86 -2.73 -6.64 7.03
N GLY A 87 -1.61 -7.14 6.50
CA GLY A 87 -1.40 -7.17 5.06
C GLY A 87 -2.37 -8.08 4.33
N SER A 88 -2.61 -9.25 4.90
CA SER A 88 -3.61 -10.20 4.35
C SER A 88 -5.00 -9.61 4.40
N THR A 89 -5.33 -8.88 5.47
CA THR A 89 -6.63 -8.22 5.61
C THR A 89 -6.79 -7.12 4.56
N ALA A 90 -5.76 -6.33 4.32
CA ALA A 90 -5.81 -5.29 3.30
C ALA A 90 -6.05 -5.90 1.91
N LEU A 91 -5.36 -6.98 1.59
CA LEU A 91 -5.54 -7.67 0.32
C LEU A 91 -6.96 -8.23 0.19
N PHE A 92 -7.48 -8.82 1.25
CA PHE A 92 -8.85 -9.34 1.27
C PHE A 92 -9.87 -8.23 0.99
N MET A 93 -9.71 -7.08 1.64
CA MET A 93 -10.59 -5.94 1.44
C MET A 93 -10.46 -5.35 0.04
N ALA A 94 -9.25 -5.27 -0.48
CA ALA A 94 -9.04 -4.78 -1.84
C ALA A 94 -9.70 -5.66 -2.89
N LYS A 95 -9.78 -6.97 -2.61
CA LYS A 95 -10.44 -7.92 -3.51
C LYS A 95 -11.94 -7.66 -3.61
N GLN A 96 -12.55 -7.21 -2.54
CA GLN A 96 -13.98 -6.94 -2.52
C GLN A 96 -14.36 -5.69 -3.29
#